data_7d5fbaff32f772e11757200382480a29
#
_entry.id   7d5fbaff32f772e11757200382480a29
#
_cell.length_a   1.000
_cell.length_b   1.000
_cell.length_c   1.000
_cell.angle_alpha   90.00
_cell.angle_beta   90.00
_cell.angle_gamma   90.00
#
_symmetry.space_group_name_H-M   'P 1'
#
loop_
_entity.id
_entity.type
_entity.pdbx_description
1 polymer ?
#
loop_
_entity_poly.entity_id
_entity_poly.type
_entity_poly.pdbx_seq_one_letter_code
_entity_poly.pdbx_strand_id
1 'polypeptide(L)'
;MDLKIATAEDRQKWDDLIAASDGGTLFHTLKWLECLETHTTKKLFGQSYPGVLIPLVAREGTVIVALLPLFLYVCPGIRLVKSGCASDDTLYLGPVFMESGSLKPSKLQVRTIHLQKALDNYIKNELKAHFITIRFSPCNTDARPFIWDGYTVELAHTYIHNLEKGTDAVWLGFNAGARRDILKAQKSGLSVVQGGIEDAEFIYDTLAARNRANSSRAFVLDIVRTFFPNNCSVFIAKRNEKRLSGIIVLNYGNCAYGWIGFPKMEGDRLLVNELLMWEIIKWAHSKGYHTLENLGADDITTFPFKRKFNPKLQPYFTVTGASFLFRSYLYLKRLTSPPRYELEEDKGGE
;
A
#
# COMPACT_ATOMS: atom_id res chain seq x y z
N MET A 1 -20.80 7.01 -18.86
CA MET A 1 -20.42 6.07 -17.76
C MET A 1 -21.32 6.36 -16.58
N ASP A 2 -21.99 5.36 -16.04
CA ASP A 2 -22.83 5.45 -14.85
C ASP A 2 -22.02 4.98 -13.64
N LEU A 3 -21.96 5.77 -12.55
CA LEU A 3 -21.21 5.47 -11.34
C LEU A 3 -22.17 5.42 -10.16
N LYS A 4 -22.30 4.24 -9.55
CA LYS A 4 -23.24 3.98 -8.45
C LYS A 4 -22.61 3.14 -7.34
N ILE A 5 -23.23 3.19 -6.16
CA ILE A 5 -22.88 2.27 -5.06
C ILE A 5 -23.18 0.85 -5.50
N ALA A 6 -22.29 -0.07 -5.19
CA ALA A 6 -22.44 -1.49 -5.46
C ALA A 6 -23.70 -2.04 -4.82
N THR A 7 -24.52 -2.72 -5.61
CA THR A 7 -25.68 -3.48 -5.13
C THR A 7 -25.23 -4.74 -4.37
N ALA A 8 -26.16 -5.45 -3.73
CA ALA A 8 -25.84 -6.75 -3.11
C ALA A 8 -25.30 -7.75 -4.12
N GLU A 9 -25.83 -7.79 -5.35
CA GLU A 9 -25.35 -8.65 -6.43
C GLU A 9 -23.92 -8.24 -6.88
N ASP A 10 -23.63 -6.94 -6.96
CA ASP A 10 -22.29 -6.46 -7.30
C ASP A 10 -21.27 -6.85 -6.24
N ARG A 11 -21.64 -6.76 -4.97
CA ARG A 11 -20.77 -7.17 -3.85
C ARG A 11 -20.48 -8.66 -3.90
N GLN A 12 -21.44 -9.51 -4.28
CA GLN A 12 -21.20 -10.94 -4.45
C GLN A 12 -20.15 -11.27 -5.52
N LYS A 13 -20.09 -10.47 -6.57
CA LYS A 13 -19.15 -10.61 -7.69
C LYS A 13 -17.86 -9.79 -7.53
N TRP A 14 -17.79 -8.95 -6.50
CA TRP A 14 -16.71 -7.96 -6.34
C TRP A 14 -15.32 -8.59 -6.34
N ASP A 15 -15.10 -9.59 -5.47
CA ASP A 15 -13.79 -10.22 -5.33
C ASP A 15 -13.39 -11.01 -6.57
N ASP A 16 -14.35 -11.62 -7.28
CA ASP A 16 -14.09 -12.29 -8.57
C ASP A 16 -13.68 -11.28 -9.64
N LEU A 17 -14.33 -10.12 -9.69
CA LEU A 17 -13.96 -9.03 -10.60
C LEU A 17 -12.57 -8.47 -10.28
N ILE A 18 -12.25 -8.29 -8.99
CA ILE A 18 -10.90 -7.88 -8.57
C ILE A 18 -9.86 -8.93 -8.98
N ALA A 19 -10.13 -10.21 -8.77
CA ALA A 19 -9.21 -11.30 -9.12
C ALA A 19 -8.99 -11.43 -10.64
N ALA A 20 -10.02 -11.13 -11.45
CA ALA A 20 -9.95 -11.17 -12.91
C ALA A 20 -9.29 -9.91 -13.52
N SER A 21 -9.01 -8.88 -12.73
CA SER A 21 -8.46 -7.61 -13.22
C SER A 21 -6.94 -7.56 -13.10
N ASP A 22 -6.26 -6.88 -14.03
CA ASP A 22 -4.80 -6.70 -13.99
C ASP A 22 -4.33 -5.75 -12.88
N GLY A 23 -5.21 -4.85 -12.43
CA GLY A 23 -4.91 -3.81 -11.42
C GLY A 23 -5.42 -4.12 -10.02
N GLY A 24 -6.11 -5.26 -9.84
CA GLY A 24 -6.64 -5.68 -8.55
C GLY A 24 -5.54 -6.08 -7.56
N THR A 25 -5.71 -5.72 -6.30
CA THR A 25 -4.81 -6.09 -5.21
C THR A 25 -5.61 -6.63 -4.03
N LEU A 26 -4.94 -7.22 -3.05
CA LEU A 26 -5.58 -7.66 -1.81
C LEU A 26 -6.34 -6.50 -1.12
N PHE A 27 -5.81 -5.28 -1.24
CA PHE A 27 -6.41 -4.08 -0.66
C PHE A 27 -7.80 -3.74 -1.22
N HIS A 28 -8.12 -4.21 -2.44
CA HIS A 28 -9.41 -4.00 -3.10
C HIS A 28 -10.46 -5.06 -2.76
N THR A 29 -10.10 -6.16 -2.09
CA THR A 29 -11.05 -7.22 -1.73
C THR A 29 -12.06 -6.75 -0.67
N LEU A 30 -13.30 -7.25 -0.72
CA LEU A 30 -14.33 -6.86 0.26
C LEU A 30 -13.90 -7.14 1.69
N LYS A 31 -13.26 -8.27 1.95
CA LYS A 31 -12.75 -8.59 3.29
C LYS A 31 -11.75 -7.56 3.81
N TRP A 32 -10.87 -7.05 2.95
CA TRP A 32 -9.95 -5.98 3.32
C TRP A 32 -10.70 -4.68 3.61
N LEU A 33 -11.64 -4.32 2.73
CA LEU A 33 -12.41 -3.09 2.83
C LEU A 33 -13.28 -3.06 4.09
N GLU A 34 -13.89 -4.19 4.46
CA GLU A 34 -14.69 -4.35 5.69
C GLU A 34 -13.81 -4.25 6.95
N CYS A 35 -12.64 -4.89 6.96
CA CYS A 35 -11.69 -4.70 8.05
C CYS A 35 -11.25 -3.23 8.16
N LEU A 36 -10.96 -2.59 7.03
CA LEU A 36 -10.54 -1.19 7.00
C LEU A 36 -11.66 -0.27 7.49
N GLU A 37 -12.92 -0.50 7.11
CA GLU A 37 -14.09 0.27 7.56
C GLU A 37 -14.23 0.25 9.09
N THR A 38 -14.02 -0.92 9.70
CA THR A 38 -14.13 -1.10 11.16
C THR A 38 -13.10 -0.27 11.94
N HIS A 39 -11.92 -0.03 11.34
CA HIS A 39 -10.79 0.58 12.05
C HIS A 39 -10.44 1.99 11.58
N THR A 40 -10.88 2.37 10.37
CA THR A 40 -10.48 3.67 9.81
C THR A 40 -11.22 4.83 10.46
N THR A 41 -10.45 5.79 10.95
CA THR A 41 -11.00 7.00 11.57
C THR A 41 -10.23 8.25 11.12
N LYS A 42 -10.89 9.39 11.17
CA LYS A 42 -10.27 10.70 11.01
C LYS A 42 -10.35 11.49 12.29
N LYS A 43 -9.21 11.84 12.87
CA LYS A 43 -9.15 12.74 14.03
C LYS A 43 -9.29 14.20 13.56
N LEU A 44 -10.24 14.93 14.14
CA LEU A 44 -10.46 16.34 13.90
C LEU A 44 -10.99 16.99 15.19
N PHE A 45 -10.43 18.13 15.59
CA PHE A 45 -10.81 18.84 16.83
C PHE A 45 -10.85 17.95 18.09
N GLY A 46 -9.90 17.02 18.20
CA GLY A 46 -9.81 16.09 19.35
C GLY A 46 -10.78 14.90 19.30
N GLN A 47 -11.69 14.85 18.34
CA GLN A 47 -12.64 13.75 18.16
C GLN A 47 -12.25 12.86 16.99
N SER A 48 -12.67 11.58 17.05
CA SER A 48 -12.48 10.60 15.97
C SER A 48 -13.79 10.35 15.23
N TYR A 49 -13.74 10.45 13.93
CA TYR A 49 -14.89 10.24 13.02
C TYR A 49 -14.64 8.97 12.20
N PRO A 50 -15.55 7.99 12.23
CA PRO A 50 -15.38 6.75 11.47
C PRO A 50 -15.46 7.02 9.97
N GLY A 51 -14.73 6.22 9.19
CA GLY A 51 -14.87 6.18 7.75
C GLY A 51 -15.97 5.19 7.37
N VAL A 52 -16.84 5.58 6.43
CA VAL A 52 -17.88 4.73 5.87
C VAL A 52 -17.47 4.30 4.47
N LEU A 53 -17.51 3.00 4.20
CA LEU A 53 -17.18 2.42 2.89
C LEU A 53 -18.26 2.78 1.85
N ILE A 54 -17.83 3.38 0.77
CA ILE A 54 -18.62 3.67 -0.43
C ILE A 54 -18.02 2.87 -1.60
N PRO A 55 -18.43 1.61 -1.78
CA PRO A 55 -17.93 0.78 -2.88
C PRO A 55 -18.66 1.19 -4.17
N LEU A 56 -17.94 1.84 -5.08
CA LEU A 56 -18.51 2.33 -6.33
C LEU A 56 -18.25 1.34 -7.47
N VAL A 57 -19.27 1.19 -8.31
CA VAL A 57 -19.23 0.41 -9.55
C VAL A 57 -19.49 1.35 -10.73
N ALA A 58 -18.57 1.37 -11.67
CA ALA A 58 -18.72 2.12 -12.92
C ALA A 58 -19.19 1.18 -14.05
N ARG A 59 -20.24 1.61 -14.78
CA ARG A 59 -20.84 0.84 -15.88
C ARG A 59 -20.88 1.61 -17.20
N GLU A 60 -20.71 0.86 -18.28
CA GLU A 60 -21.06 1.23 -19.65
C GLU A 60 -22.23 0.34 -20.11
N GLY A 61 -23.47 0.91 -20.13
CA GLY A 61 -24.67 0.10 -20.22
C GLY A 61 -24.85 -0.83 -19.01
N THR A 62 -24.92 -2.14 -19.26
CA THR A 62 -25.03 -3.17 -18.20
C THR A 62 -23.69 -3.72 -17.75
N VAL A 63 -22.59 -3.42 -18.46
CA VAL A 63 -21.26 -4.00 -18.21
C VAL A 63 -20.52 -3.19 -17.15
N ILE A 64 -20.00 -3.86 -16.14
CA ILE A 64 -19.09 -3.28 -15.16
C ILE A 64 -17.71 -3.06 -15.83
N VAL A 65 -17.23 -1.83 -15.82
CA VAL A 65 -15.96 -1.44 -16.46
C VAL A 65 -14.90 -0.97 -15.47
N ALA A 66 -15.29 -0.58 -14.25
CA ALA A 66 -14.35 -0.31 -13.18
C ALA A 66 -15.02 -0.44 -11.80
N LEU A 67 -14.20 -0.73 -10.79
CA LEU A 67 -14.54 -0.70 -9.38
C LEU A 67 -13.69 0.37 -8.69
N LEU A 68 -14.29 1.11 -7.74
CA LEU A 68 -13.59 2.16 -6.99
C LEU A 68 -14.10 2.22 -5.55
N PRO A 69 -13.41 1.65 -4.58
CA PRO A 69 -13.76 1.79 -3.18
C PRO A 69 -13.32 3.17 -2.65
N LEU A 70 -14.24 3.86 -2.00
CA LEU A 70 -14.00 5.12 -1.31
C LEU A 70 -14.40 5.00 0.16
N PHE A 71 -13.78 5.81 1.02
CA PHE A 71 -14.17 5.98 2.42
C PHE A 71 -14.58 7.43 2.66
N LEU A 72 -15.83 7.62 3.11
CA LEU A 72 -16.38 8.92 3.46
C LEU A 72 -16.26 9.16 4.97
N TYR A 73 -15.66 10.28 5.36
CA TYR A 73 -15.58 10.76 6.73
C TYR A 73 -16.44 12.02 6.85
N VAL A 74 -17.47 11.95 7.70
CA VAL A 74 -18.37 13.08 7.96
C VAL A 74 -17.99 13.71 9.29
N CYS A 75 -17.32 14.86 9.22
CA CYS A 75 -16.94 15.67 10.36
C CYS A 75 -17.82 16.94 10.41
N PRO A 76 -17.95 17.64 11.54
CA PRO A 76 -18.70 18.90 11.61
C PRO A 76 -18.22 19.91 10.56
N GLY A 77 -19.10 20.27 9.65
CA GLY A 77 -18.85 21.23 8.56
C GLY A 77 -17.90 20.73 7.44
N ILE A 78 -17.35 19.50 7.52
CA ILE A 78 -16.38 18.99 6.55
C ILE A 78 -16.69 17.54 6.18
N ARG A 79 -16.71 17.25 4.90
CA ARG A 79 -16.76 15.89 4.34
C ARG A 79 -15.46 15.58 3.60
N LEU A 80 -14.80 14.51 4.00
CA LEU A 80 -13.55 14.06 3.42
C LEU A 80 -13.74 12.71 2.78
N VAL A 81 -13.18 12.52 1.59
CA VAL A 81 -13.19 11.24 0.88
C VAL A 81 -11.77 10.74 0.70
N LYS A 82 -11.54 9.45 0.94
CA LYS A 82 -10.25 8.82 0.72
C LYS A 82 -10.41 7.49 0.00
N SER A 83 -9.44 7.18 -0.84
CA SER A 83 -9.26 5.87 -1.45
C SER A 83 -7.76 5.50 -1.36
N GLY A 84 -7.42 4.71 -0.34
CA GLY A 84 -6.05 4.41 0.06
C GLY A 84 -5.39 5.49 0.93
N CYS A 85 -4.66 5.07 1.92
CA CYS A 85 -3.92 5.96 2.80
C CYS A 85 -2.70 5.24 3.39
N ALA A 86 -1.53 5.89 3.35
CA ALA A 86 -0.33 5.32 3.97
C ALA A 86 -0.46 5.20 5.50
N SER A 87 -1.24 6.09 6.14
CA SER A 87 -1.47 6.02 7.59
C SER A 87 -2.33 4.84 8.04
N ASP A 88 -2.99 4.16 7.10
CA ASP A 88 -3.83 3.00 7.36
C ASP A 88 -3.18 1.72 6.76
N ASP A 89 -1.89 1.77 6.42
CA ASP A 89 -1.10 0.73 5.75
C ASP A 89 -1.81 0.09 4.54
N THR A 90 -2.76 0.84 3.95
CA THR A 90 -3.50 0.51 2.73
C THR A 90 -3.01 1.40 1.61
N LEU A 91 -2.03 0.90 0.83
CA LEU A 91 -1.33 1.77 -0.11
C LEU A 91 -2.17 2.12 -1.34
N TYR A 92 -2.94 1.18 -1.87
CA TYR A 92 -3.62 1.32 -3.13
C TYR A 92 -5.11 1.00 -2.98
N LEU A 93 -5.97 1.97 -3.30
CA LEU A 93 -7.42 1.79 -3.43
C LEU A 93 -7.98 2.61 -4.60
N GLY A 94 -7.15 2.97 -5.56
CA GLY A 94 -7.58 3.66 -6.77
C GLY A 94 -8.53 2.81 -7.62
N PRO A 95 -8.96 3.31 -8.77
CA PRO A 95 -9.86 2.56 -9.63
C PRO A 95 -9.19 1.30 -10.15
N VAL A 96 -9.95 0.21 -10.16
CA VAL A 96 -9.58 -1.05 -10.81
C VAL A 96 -10.40 -1.17 -12.08
N PHE A 97 -9.74 -1.07 -13.23
CA PHE A 97 -10.39 -1.21 -14.54
C PHE A 97 -10.49 -2.68 -14.93
N MET A 98 -11.68 -3.07 -15.39
CA MET A 98 -11.89 -4.40 -15.96
C MET A 98 -11.26 -4.50 -17.34
N GLU A 99 -10.65 -5.66 -17.65
CA GLU A 99 -10.04 -5.96 -18.95
C GLU A 99 -8.97 -4.95 -19.40
N SER A 100 -8.31 -4.26 -18.46
CA SER A 100 -7.34 -3.20 -18.82
C SER A 100 -6.20 -3.67 -19.71
N GLY A 101 -5.69 -4.87 -19.49
CA GLY A 101 -4.61 -5.46 -20.28
C GLY A 101 -5.02 -5.90 -21.70
N SER A 102 -6.32 -6.17 -21.93
CA SER A 102 -6.85 -6.57 -23.25
C SER A 102 -7.35 -5.40 -24.09
N LEU A 103 -7.57 -4.24 -23.47
CA LEU A 103 -8.07 -3.04 -24.14
C LEU A 103 -6.96 -2.35 -24.95
N LYS A 104 -7.35 -1.77 -26.10
CA LYS A 104 -6.48 -0.81 -26.78
C LYS A 104 -6.18 0.36 -25.85
N PRO A 105 -4.93 0.86 -25.78
CA PRO A 105 -4.57 1.98 -24.89
C PRO A 105 -5.47 3.21 -25.04
N SER A 106 -5.88 3.56 -26.27
CA SER A 106 -6.79 4.68 -26.50
C SER A 106 -8.18 4.49 -25.86
N LYS A 107 -8.69 3.26 -25.85
CA LYS A 107 -9.98 2.94 -25.22
C LYS A 107 -9.89 3.04 -23.71
N LEU A 108 -8.78 2.57 -23.11
CA LEU A 108 -8.54 2.71 -21.67
C LEU A 108 -8.43 4.19 -21.26
N GLN A 109 -7.72 5.01 -22.06
CA GLN A 109 -7.64 6.46 -21.83
C GLN A 109 -9.03 7.13 -21.82
N VAL A 110 -9.89 6.78 -22.79
CA VAL A 110 -11.26 7.28 -22.85
C VAL A 110 -12.08 6.84 -21.62
N ARG A 111 -11.94 5.56 -21.21
CA ARG A 111 -12.56 5.07 -19.98
C ARG A 111 -12.10 5.85 -18.74
N THR A 112 -10.80 6.14 -18.63
CA THR A 112 -10.25 6.94 -17.52
C THR A 112 -10.85 8.35 -17.49
N ILE A 113 -11.00 9.00 -18.64
CA ILE A 113 -11.66 10.33 -18.75
C ILE A 113 -13.12 10.23 -18.30
N HIS A 114 -13.87 9.23 -18.77
CA HIS A 114 -15.28 9.07 -18.42
C HIS A 114 -15.46 8.74 -16.94
N LEU A 115 -14.60 7.89 -16.37
CA LEU A 115 -14.62 7.56 -14.94
C LEU A 115 -14.33 8.81 -14.10
N GLN A 116 -13.31 9.59 -14.48
CA GLN A 116 -12.94 10.79 -13.75
C GLN A 116 -14.10 11.81 -13.72
N LYS A 117 -14.76 12.06 -14.87
CA LYS A 117 -15.93 12.94 -14.93
C LYS A 117 -17.12 12.44 -14.10
N ALA A 118 -17.42 11.15 -14.17
CA ALA A 118 -18.47 10.54 -13.37
C ALA A 118 -18.16 10.62 -11.87
N LEU A 119 -16.90 10.40 -11.48
CA LEU A 119 -16.44 10.51 -10.12
C LEU A 119 -16.50 11.94 -9.59
N ASP A 120 -16.04 12.91 -10.38
CA ASP A 120 -16.10 14.33 -10.01
C ASP A 120 -17.55 14.79 -9.75
N ASN A 121 -18.48 14.39 -10.65
CA ASN A 121 -19.90 14.64 -10.47
C ASN A 121 -20.46 13.98 -9.20
N TYR A 122 -20.09 12.71 -8.93
CA TYR A 122 -20.54 11.97 -7.74
C TYR A 122 -20.02 12.60 -6.45
N ILE A 123 -18.74 13.00 -6.42
CA ILE A 123 -18.11 13.66 -5.27
C ILE A 123 -18.79 15.00 -4.96
N LYS A 124 -19.06 15.81 -5.99
CA LYS A 124 -19.63 17.15 -5.82
C LYS A 124 -21.11 17.11 -5.45
N ASN A 125 -21.90 16.28 -6.12
CA ASN A 125 -23.35 16.33 -6.03
C ASN A 125 -23.92 15.34 -5.00
N GLU A 126 -23.39 14.11 -4.94
CA GLU A 126 -23.90 13.08 -4.03
C GLU A 126 -23.18 13.13 -2.68
N LEU A 127 -21.85 13.08 -2.67
CA LEU A 127 -21.09 13.07 -1.43
C LEU A 127 -20.90 14.47 -0.84
N LYS A 128 -20.99 15.53 -1.66
CA LYS A 128 -20.73 16.92 -1.27
C LYS A 128 -19.41 17.06 -0.52
N ALA A 129 -18.37 16.39 -1.02
CA ALA A 129 -17.09 16.32 -0.36
C ALA A 129 -16.28 17.61 -0.54
N HIS A 130 -15.64 18.05 0.53
CA HIS A 130 -14.76 19.22 0.53
C HIS A 130 -13.33 18.88 0.14
N PHE A 131 -12.95 17.60 0.31
CA PHE A 131 -11.63 17.09 0.03
C PHE A 131 -11.70 15.63 -0.38
N ILE A 132 -10.94 15.27 -1.40
CA ILE A 132 -10.74 13.87 -1.82
C ILE A 132 -9.27 13.60 -2.06
N THR A 133 -8.82 12.41 -1.67
CA THR A 133 -7.54 11.85 -2.08
C THR A 133 -7.72 10.42 -2.54
N ILE A 134 -7.14 10.09 -3.70
CA ILE A 134 -7.16 8.74 -4.27
C ILE A 134 -5.72 8.34 -4.55
N ARG A 135 -5.33 7.18 -4.06
CA ARG A 135 -4.01 6.61 -4.31
C ARG A 135 -4.13 5.45 -5.28
N PHE A 136 -3.60 5.64 -6.47
CA PHE A 136 -3.66 4.66 -7.55
C PHE A 136 -2.74 3.48 -7.27
N SER A 137 -3.10 2.30 -7.77
CA SER A 137 -2.13 1.21 -7.90
C SER A 137 -1.12 1.50 -9.02
N PRO A 138 0.09 0.91 -8.98
CA PRO A 138 1.09 1.12 -10.02
C PRO A 138 0.65 0.73 -11.45
N CYS A 139 -0.43 -0.04 -11.58
CA CYS A 139 -1.03 -0.40 -12.87
C CYS A 139 -1.78 0.77 -13.53
N ASN A 140 -2.22 1.76 -12.74
CA ASN A 140 -2.93 2.94 -13.25
C ASN A 140 -1.94 4.05 -13.59
N THR A 141 -1.55 4.12 -14.85
CA THR A 141 -0.48 5.01 -15.32
C THR A 141 -0.95 6.33 -15.89
N ASP A 142 -2.28 6.58 -15.98
CA ASP A 142 -2.83 7.80 -16.56
C ASP A 142 -3.63 8.62 -15.53
N ALA A 143 -2.98 9.64 -14.97
CA ALA A 143 -3.62 10.61 -14.08
C ALA A 143 -3.98 11.95 -14.78
N ARG A 144 -3.74 12.09 -16.10
CA ARG A 144 -3.99 13.33 -16.86
C ARG A 144 -5.43 13.83 -16.77
N PRO A 145 -6.49 12.98 -16.82
CA PRO A 145 -7.86 13.45 -16.69
C PRO A 145 -8.12 14.20 -15.38
N PHE A 146 -7.46 13.82 -14.30
CA PHE A 146 -7.55 14.51 -13.02
C PHE A 146 -6.84 15.86 -13.05
N ILE A 147 -5.66 15.94 -13.69
CA ILE A 147 -4.92 17.20 -13.87
C ILE A 147 -5.77 18.20 -14.66
N TRP A 148 -6.41 17.78 -15.75
CA TRP A 148 -7.24 18.63 -16.60
C TRP A 148 -8.42 19.23 -15.85
N ASP A 149 -8.97 18.50 -14.87
CA ASP A 149 -10.08 18.98 -14.03
C ASP A 149 -9.61 19.64 -12.72
N GLY A 150 -8.31 20.02 -12.65
CA GLY A 150 -7.76 20.86 -11.58
C GLY A 150 -7.46 20.11 -10.28
N TYR A 151 -7.31 18.78 -10.32
CA TYR A 151 -6.75 18.02 -9.21
C TYR A 151 -5.24 18.20 -9.15
N THR A 152 -4.69 18.15 -7.94
CA THR A 152 -3.24 18.02 -7.74
C THR A 152 -2.87 16.54 -7.88
N VAL A 153 -1.82 16.26 -8.65
CA VAL A 153 -1.27 14.91 -8.81
C VAL A 153 0.13 14.89 -8.23
N GLU A 154 0.35 14.02 -7.27
CA GLU A 154 1.65 13.77 -6.65
C GLU A 154 2.16 12.41 -7.07
N LEU A 155 3.45 12.33 -7.33
CA LEU A 155 4.16 11.09 -7.63
C LEU A 155 4.64 10.47 -6.33
N ALA A 156 4.39 9.18 -6.15
CA ALA A 156 4.93 8.35 -5.10
C ALA A 156 5.55 7.08 -5.70
N HIS A 157 6.32 6.35 -4.91
CA HIS A 157 7.08 5.21 -5.42
C HIS A 157 6.95 4.00 -4.51
N THR A 158 7.07 2.83 -5.14
CA THR A 158 7.27 1.56 -4.46
C THR A 158 8.44 0.80 -5.06
N TYR A 159 8.92 -0.22 -4.35
CA TYR A 159 10.01 -1.10 -4.81
C TYR A 159 9.49 -2.47 -5.20
N ILE A 160 9.87 -2.95 -6.39
CA ILE A 160 9.45 -4.24 -6.92
C ILE A 160 10.68 -5.08 -7.26
N HIS A 161 10.75 -6.29 -6.71
CA HIS A 161 11.63 -7.36 -7.15
C HIS A 161 10.91 -8.22 -8.17
N ASN A 162 11.45 -8.34 -9.39
CA ASN A 162 10.98 -9.31 -10.38
C ASN A 162 11.59 -10.67 -10.05
N LEU A 163 10.75 -11.67 -9.83
CA LEU A 163 11.14 -13.03 -9.45
C LEU A 163 11.09 -14.01 -10.61
N GLU A 164 10.53 -13.64 -11.76
CA GLU A 164 10.36 -14.53 -12.93
C GLU A 164 11.69 -15.08 -13.47
N LYS A 165 12.77 -14.31 -13.30
CA LYS A 165 14.13 -14.72 -13.73
C LYS A 165 14.83 -15.65 -12.75
N GLY A 166 14.14 -16.01 -11.67
CA GLY A 166 14.70 -16.88 -10.60
C GLY A 166 15.50 -16.14 -9.54
N THR A 167 15.71 -16.82 -8.41
CA THR A 167 16.42 -16.27 -7.25
C THR A 167 17.88 -15.93 -7.53
N ASP A 168 18.54 -16.67 -8.43
CA ASP A 168 19.95 -16.42 -8.77
C ASP A 168 20.13 -15.08 -9.47
N ALA A 169 19.21 -14.74 -10.40
CA ALA A 169 19.21 -13.45 -11.07
C ALA A 169 18.98 -12.29 -10.09
N VAL A 170 18.06 -12.47 -9.14
CA VAL A 170 17.81 -11.49 -8.06
C VAL A 170 19.03 -11.33 -7.17
N TRP A 171 19.67 -12.44 -6.76
CA TRP A 171 20.88 -12.43 -5.96
C TRP A 171 22.05 -11.71 -6.62
N LEU A 172 22.29 -11.98 -7.90
CA LEU A 172 23.33 -11.31 -8.68
C LEU A 172 23.06 -9.80 -8.82
N GLY A 173 21.79 -9.39 -8.82
CA GLY A 173 21.38 -7.99 -8.83
C GLY A 173 21.69 -7.24 -7.52
N PHE A 174 21.82 -7.91 -6.39
CA PHE A 174 22.13 -7.25 -5.11
C PHE A 174 23.51 -6.60 -5.15
N ASN A 175 23.68 -5.50 -4.42
CA ASN A 175 25.02 -4.95 -4.27
C ASN A 175 25.93 -5.91 -3.47
N ALA A 176 27.25 -5.78 -3.66
CA ALA A 176 28.22 -6.67 -3.04
C ALA A 176 28.15 -6.66 -1.50
N GLY A 177 27.81 -5.49 -0.92
CA GLY A 177 27.63 -5.33 0.52
C GLY A 177 26.46 -6.17 1.04
N ALA A 178 25.28 -6.14 0.38
CA ALA A 178 24.14 -6.94 0.79
C ALA A 178 24.43 -8.43 0.74
N ARG A 179 25.05 -8.91 -0.34
CA ARG A 179 25.43 -10.32 -0.46
C ARG A 179 26.38 -10.76 0.66
N ARG A 180 27.41 -9.96 0.95
CA ARG A 180 28.35 -10.22 2.05
C ARG A 180 27.64 -10.24 3.41
N ASP A 181 26.72 -9.28 3.63
CA ASP A 181 25.97 -9.14 4.87
C ASP A 181 25.06 -10.35 5.10
N ILE A 182 24.36 -10.82 4.06
CA ILE A 182 23.51 -12.03 4.10
C ILE A 182 24.38 -13.27 4.42
N LEU A 183 25.49 -13.48 3.71
CA LEU A 183 26.38 -14.62 3.96
C LEU A 183 26.95 -14.61 5.38
N LYS A 184 27.27 -13.45 5.92
CA LYS A 184 27.70 -13.29 7.32
C LYS A 184 26.57 -13.63 8.28
N ALA A 185 25.34 -13.16 8.01
CA ALA A 185 24.17 -13.47 8.82
C ALA A 185 23.88 -14.99 8.86
N GLN A 186 23.95 -15.67 7.71
CA GLN A 186 23.77 -17.13 7.61
C GLN A 186 24.78 -17.92 8.49
N LYS A 187 26.00 -17.41 8.62
CA LYS A 187 27.07 -18.05 9.46
C LYS A 187 26.93 -17.70 10.95
N SER A 188 26.03 -16.81 11.34
CA SER A 188 25.92 -16.32 12.74
C SER A 188 24.93 -17.10 13.61
N GLY A 189 24.42 -18.24 13.14
CA GLY A 189 23.43 -19.05 13.85
C GLY A 189 22.01 -18.44 13.84
N LEU A 190 21.74 -17.53 12.91
CA LEU A 190 20.39 -17.01 12.65
C LEU A 190 19.59 -18.01 11.84
N SER A 191 18.31 -18.14 12.17
CA SER A 191 17.32 -18.86 11.38
C SER A 191 16.11 -17.96 11.06
N VAL A 192 15.52 -18.17 9.90
CA VAL A 192 14.26 -17.52 9.53
C VAL A 192 13.21 -18.62 9.37
N VAL A 193 12.10 -18.48 10.08
CA VAL A 193 11.02 -19.46 10.10
C VAL A 193 9.69 -18.80 9.83
N GLN A 194 8.73 -19.56 9.30
CA GLN A 194 7.34 -19.12 9.28
C GLN A 194 6.79 -19.12 10.71
N GLY A 195 6.14 -18.02 11.08
CA GLY A 195 5.51 -17.79 12.36
C GLY A 195 3.99 -17.79 12.29
N GLY A 196 3.36 -17.46 13.40
CA GLY A 196 1.92 -17.36 13.54
C GLY A 196 1.46 -15.96 13.96
N ILE A 197 0.23 -15.89 14.47
CA ILE A 197 -0.42 -14.64 14.90
C ILE A 197 0.38 -13.98 16.05
N GLU A 198 0.88 -14.76 17.01
CA GLU A 198 1.70 -14.24 18.11
C GLU A 198 3.02 -13.59 17.63
N ASP A 199 3.55 -14.07 16.51
CA ASP A 199 4.73 -13.50 15.90
C ASP A 199 4.39 -12.19 15.18
N ALA A 200 3.21 -12.07 14.58
CA ALA A 200 2.73 -10.80 14.03
C ALA A 200 2.52 -9.75 15.14
N GLU A 201 2.02 -10.15 16.31
CA GLU A 201 1.92 -9.29 17.48
C GLU A 201 3.31 -8.78 17.91
N PHE A 202 4.28 -9.67 18.02
CA PHE A 202 5.67 -9.30 18.34
C PHE A 202 6.24 -8.28 17.34
N ILE A 203 6.02 -8.48 16.03
CA ILE A 203 6.50 -7.57 14.98
C ILE A 203 5.87 -6.19 15.17
N TYR A 204 4.54 -6.14 15.32
CA TYR A 204 3.82 -4.89 15.50
C TYR A 204 4.26 -4.16 16.76
N ASP A 205 4.28 -4.83 17.90
CA ASP A 205 4.61 -4.23 19.20
C ASP A 205 6.06 -3.69 19.20
N THR A 206 6.99 -4.37 18.53
CA THR A 206 8.36 -3.90 18.35
C THR A 206 8.44 -2.63 17.49
N LEU A 207 7.62 -2.52 16.44
CA LEU A 207 7.55 -1.30 15.61
C LEU A 207 6.86 -0.16 16.35
N ALA A 208 5.77 -0.44 17.07
CA ALA A 208 5.01 0.55 17.83
C ALA A 208 5.85 1.18 18.96
N ALA A 209 6.65 0.38 19.67
CA ALA A 209 7.58 0.85 20.70
C ALA A 209 8.63 1.85 20.16
N ARG A 210 8.80 1.91 18.83
CA ARG A 210 9.75 2.80 18.14
C ARG A 210 9.07 3.92 17.34
N ASN A 211 7.76 4.11 17.54
CA ASN A 211 6.95 5.04 16.76
C ASN A 211 7.01 4.79 15.23
N ARG A 212 7.12 3.53 14.81
CA ARG A 212 7.20 3.11 13.40
C ARG A 212 5.94 2.37 12.92
N ALA A 213 4.93 2.20 13.76
CA ALA A 213 3.62 1.68 13.38
C ALA A 213 2.75 2.82 12.84
N ASN A 214 2.21 2.67 11.64
CA ASN A 214 1.32 3.65 11.03
C ASN A 214 -0.14 3.40 11.39
N SER A 215 -0.57 2.13 11.34
CA SER A 215 -1.94 1.69 11.65
C SER A 215 -2.11 1.29 13.12
N SER A 216 -3.36 1.15 13.54
CA SER A 216 -3.67 0.65 14.88
C SER A 216 -3.32 -0.84 15.01
N ARG A 217 -2.97 -1.28 16.24
CA ARG A 217 -2.72 -2.69 16.56
C ARG A 217 -3.92 -3.57 16.22
N ALA A 218 -5.11 -3.09 16.54
CA ALA A 218 -6.35 -3.82 16.27
C ALA A 218 -6.52 -4.07 14.77
N PHE A 219 -6.34 -3.07 13.91
CA PHE A 219 -6.42 -3.22 12.46
C PHE A 219 -5.42 -4.26 11.93
N VAL A 220 -4.14 -4.13 12.31
CA VAL A 220 -3.09 -5.03 11.81
C VAL A 220 -3.38 -6.48 12.20
N LEU A 221 -3.79 -6.72 13.44
CA LEU A 221 -4.09 -8.07 13.90
C LEU A 221 -5.38 -8.65 13.30
N ASP A 222 -6.38 -7.82 13.04
CA ASP A 222 -7.60 -8.28 12.35
C ASP A 222 -7.31 -8.64 10.89
N ILE A 223 -6.46 -7.88 10.20
CA ILE A 223 -5.97 -8.25 8.87
C ILE A 223 -5.22 -9.58 8.92
N VAL A 224 -4.30 -9.74 9.88
CA VAL A 224 -3.58 -11.02 10.02
C VAL A 224 -4.55 -12.17 10.25
N ARG A 225 -5.48 -12.06 11.20
CA ARG A 225 -6.46 -13.13 11.50
C ARG A 225 -7.37 -13.45 10.32
N THR A 226 -7.75 -12.42 9.54
CA THR A 226 -8.66 -12.57 8.40
C THR A 226 -8.00 -13.30 7.22
N PHE A 227 -6.72 -13.03 6.98
CA PHE A 227 -6.03 -13.50 5.78
C PHE A 227 -5.04 -14.64 6.02
N PHE A 228 -4.66 -14.93 7.27
CA PHE A 228 -3.79 -16.06 7.60
C PHE A 228 -4.55 -17.40 7.54
N PRO A 229 -3.93 -18.46 7.00
CA PRO A 229 -2.62 -18.53 6.38
C PRO A 229 -2.62 -18.30 4.86
N ASN A 230 -3.77 -18.07 4.24
CA ASN A 230 -3.96 -18.15 2.79
C ASN A 230 -3.31 -16.96 2.04
N ASN A 231 -3.64 -15.72 2.47
CA ASN A 231 -3.16 -14.50 1.84
C ASN A 231 -2.25 -13.67 2.77
N CYS A 232 -1.89 -14.23 3.92
CA CYS A 232 -0.98 -13.64 4.88
C CYS A 232 0.00 -14.70 5.38
N SER A 233 1.28 -14.36 5.42
CA SER A 233 2.34 -15.17 6.00
C SER A 233 3.18 -14.31 6.93
N VAL A 234 3.62 -14.88 8.03
CA VAL A 234 4.48 -14.19 9.01
C VAL A 234 5.84 -14.87 9.01
N PHE A 235 6.90 -14.08 8.97
CA PHE A 235 8.28 -14.59 9.05
C PHE A 235 8.98 -13.99 10.24
N ILE A 236 9.68 -14.83 11.01
CA ILE A 236 10.46 -14.44 12.18
C ILE A 236 11.90 -14.89 12.01
N ALA A 237 12.81 -13.96 12.22
CA ALA A 237 14.21 -14.24 12.38
C ALA A 237 14.54 -14.46 13.86
N LYS A 238 15.17 -15.60 14.15
CA LYS A 238 15.50 -16.06 15.52
C LYS A 238 16.98 -16.39 15.66
N ARG A 239 17.44 -16.32 16.89
CA ARG A 239 18.71 -16.92 17.34
C ARG A 239 18.49 -17.52 18.71
N ASN A 240 18.78 -18.83 18.87
CA ASN A 240 18.57 -19.54 20.13
C ASN A 240 17.16 -19.26 20.71
N GLU A 241 16.12 -19.49 19.94
CA GLU A 241 14.70 -19.26 20.26
C GLU A 241 14.31 -17.78 20.54
N LYS A 242 15.28 -16.86 20.61
CA LYS A 242 14.99 -15.44 20.78
C LYS A 242 14.56 -14.82 19.44
N ARG A 243 13.36 -14.23 19.41
CA ARG A 243 12.87 -13.41 18.29
C ARG A 243 13.72 -12.15 18.18
N LEU A 244 14.21 -11.82 16.99
CA LEU A 244 15.07 -10.66 16.74
C LEU A 244 14.44 -9.67 15.78
N SER A 245 13.74 -10.14 14.77
CA SER A 245 13.04 -9.33 13.78
C SER A 245 11.99 -10.19 13.08
N GLY A 246 11.16 -9.57 12.24
CA GLY A 246 10.18 -10.29 11.46
C GLY A 246 9.51 -9.40 10.42
N ILE A 247 8.64 -10.02 9.63
CA ILE A 247 7.80 -9.33 8.65
C ILE A 247 6.51 -10.08 8.43
N ILE A 248 5.43 -9.32 8.28
CA ILE A 248 4.13 -9.77 7.79
C ILE A 248 4.12 -9.56 6.28
N VAL A 249 3.94 -10.63 5.54
CA VAL A 249 3.87 -10.63 4.07
C VAL A 249 2.44 -10.95 3.67
N LEU A 250 1.86 -10.11 2.86
CA LEU A 250 0.57 -10.35 2.21
C LEU A 250 0.81 -10.90 0.81
N ASN A 251 -0.18 -11.59 0.24
CA ASN A 251 -0.09 -12.05 -1.15
C ASN A 251 -1.45 -12.02 -1.84
N TYR A 252 -1.44 -11.70 -3.13
CA TYR A 252 -2.62 -11.70 -3.98
C TYR A 252 -2.23 -11.87 -5.45
N GLY A 253 -2.94 -12.74 -6.18
CA GLY A 253 -2.58 -13.07 -7.54
C GLY A 253 -1.11 -13.52 -7.62
N ASN A 254 -0.36 -12.89 -8.50
CA ASN A 254 1.05 -13.20 -8.73
C ASN A 254 2.04 -12.33 -7.92
N CYS A 255 1.54 -11.56 -6.95
CA CYS A 255 2.35 -10.63 -6.16
C CYS A 255 2.37 -10.99 -4.67
N ALA A 256 3.55 -10.96 -4.08
CA ALA A 256 3.74 -10.91 -2.63
C ALA A 256 4.08 -9.46 -2.22
N TYR A 257 3.58 -9.02 -1.06
CA TYR A 257 3.76 -7.67 -0.53
C TYR A 257 4.45 -7.74 0.83
N GLY A 258 5.65 -7.20 0.96
CA GLY A 258 6.28 -6.95 2.25
C GLY A 258 5.53 -5.82 2.97
N TRP A 259 4.57 -6.16 3.81
CA TRP A 259 3.59 -5.20 4.32
C TRP A 259 4.07 -4.46 5.57
N ILE A 260 4.28 -5.17 6.67
CA ILE A 260 4.71 -4.58 7.96
C ILE A 260 5.87 -5.40 8.50
N GLY A 261 7.03 -4.76 8.74
CA GLY A 261 8.15 -5.53 9.26
C GLY A 261 9.48 -4.81 9.30
N PHE A 262 10.51 -5.63 9.41
CA PHE A 262 11.90 -5.22 9.53
C PHE A 262 12.20 -4.31 10.74
N PRO A 263 11.61 -4.58 11.94
CA PRO A 263 12.00 -3.82 13.11
C PRO A 263 13.49 -3.97 13.37
N LYS A 264 14.19 -2.85 13.53
CA LYS A 264 15.63 -2.87 13.88
C LYS A 264 15.76 -2.89 15.39
N MET A 265 16.33 -3.95 15.95
CA MET A 265 16.63 -4.01 17.38
C MET A 265 17.89 -3.20 17.68
N GLU A 266 17.89 -2.47 18.81
CA GLU A 266 19.07 -1.72 19.25
C GLU A 266 20.24 -2.68 19.54
N GLY A 267 21.44 -2.28 19.10
CA GLY A 267 22.64 -3.08 19.26
C GLY A 267 22.74 -4.32 18.35
N ASP A 268 21.79 -4.49 17.45
CA ASP A 268 21.81 -5.62 16.51
C ASP A 268 22.86 -5.41 15.42
N ARG A 269 23.99 -6.13 15.58
CA ARG A 269 25.07 -6.23 14.57
C ARG A 269 24.95 -7.50 13.72
N LEU A 270 23.85 -8.26 13.87
CA LEU A 270 23.71 -9.59 13.29
C LEU A 270 23.20 -9.59 11.85
N LEU A 271 22.87 -8.43 11.29
CA LEU A 271 22.40 -8.27 9.91
C LEU A 271 21.11 -9.09 9.64
N VAL A 272 20.24 -9.13 10.65
CA VAL A 272 19.04 -9.96 10.69
C VAL A 272 18.07 -9.63 9.57
N ASN A 273 17.89 -8.34 9.30
CA ASN A 273 16.93 -7.88 8.29
C ASN A 273 17.40 -8.18 6.86
N GLU A 274 18.72 -8.20 6.63
CA GLU A 274 19.30 -8.60 5.35
C GLU A 274 19.02 -10.08 5.06
N LEU A 275 19.20 -10.95 6.05
CA LEU A 275 18.88 -12.37 5.92
C LEU A 275 17.37 -12.56 5.72
N LEU A 276 16.54 -11.88 6.53
CA LEU A 276 15.09 -11.97 6.46
C LEU A 276 14.58 -11.59 5.07
N MET A 277 15.08 -10.49 4.51
CA MET A 277 14.69 -10.06 3.15
C MET A 277 15.04 -11.12 2.09
N TRP A 278 16.21 -11.72 2.18
CA TRP A 278 16.63 -12.78 1.26
C TRP A 278 15.74 -14.03 1.38
N GLU A 279 15.45 -14.46 2.60
CA GLU A 279 14.59 -15.64 2.82
C GLU A 279 13.15 -15.42 2.29
N ILE A 280 12.63 -14.19 2.42
CA ILE A 280 11.30 -13.84 1.87
C ILE A 280 11.32 -13.86 0.34
N ILE A 281 12.37 -13.36 -0.30
CA ILE A 281 12.53 -13.42 -1.76
C ILE A 281 12.54 -14.88 -2.23
N LYS A 282 13.31 -15.74 -1.57
CA LYS A 282 13.33 -17.18 -1.90
C LYS A 282 11.98 -17.84 -1.70
N TRP A 283 11.30 -17.53 -0.58
CA TRP A 283 9.98 -18.05 -0.30
C TRP A 283 8.96 -17.59 -1.37
N ALA A 284 8.92 -16.31 -1.68
CA ALA A 284 8.00 -15.78 -2.68
C ALA A 284 8.21 -16.45 -4.04
N HIS A 285 9.45 -16.63 -4.49
CA HIS A 285 9.76 -17.36 -5.71
C HIS A 285 9.32 -18.84 -5.63
N SER A 286 9.59 -19.52 -4.50
CA SER A 286 9.21 -20.94 -4.31
C SER A 286 7.69 -21.18 -4.32
N LYS A 287 6.90 -20.13 -4.00
CA LYS A 287 5.44 -20.14 -4.07
C LYS A 287 4.89 -19.76 -5.45
N GLY A 288 5.75 -19.45 -6.41
CA GLY A 288 5.38 -19.10 -7.76
C GLY A 288 4.93 -17.64 -7.95
N TYR A 289 5.19 -16.74 -6.99
CA TYR A 289 4.93 -15.32 -7.19
C TYR A 289 5.91 -14.74 -8.21
N HIS A 290 5.39 -13.91 -9.11
CA HIS A 290 6.19 -13.24 -10.15
C HIS A 290 6.92 -12.01 -9.60
N THR A 291 6.34 -11.38 -8.58
CA THR A 291 6.90 -10.16 -7.97
C THR A 291 6.82 -10.21 -6.44
N LEU A 292 7.81 -9.56 -5.81
CA LEU A 292 7.75 -9.16 -4.41
C LEU A 292 7.82 -7.64 -4.36
N GLU A 293 6.76 -7.03 -3.89
CA GLU A 293 6.69 -5.59 -3.67
C GLU A 293 7.08 -5.25 -2.22
N ASN A 294 8.12 -4.44 -2.07
CA ASN A 294 8.54 -3.92 -0.76
C ASN A 294 7.99 -2.50 -0.58
N LEU A 295 6.77 -2.43 -0.07
CA LEU A 295 5.92 -1.25 -0.01
C LEU A 295 6.62 0.00 0.55
N GLY A 296 6.36 1.16 -0.10
CA GLY A 296 6.85 2.48 0.31
C GLY A 296 8.33 2.69 -0.01
N ALA A 297 8.63 3.49 -1.05
CA ALA A 297 10.00 3.81 -1.45
C ALA A 297 10.42 5.25 -1.11
N ASP A 298 9.46 6.11 -0.73
CA ASP A 298 9.71 7.55 -0.55
C ASP A 298 10.22 7.90 0.87
N ASP A 299 10.35 6.92 1.77
CA ASP A 299 10.91 7.14 3.10
C ASP A 299 12.44 7.09 3.07
N ILE A 300 13.07 8.26 3.25
CA ILE A 300 14.52 8.41 3.27
C ILE A 300 15.20 7.56 4.35
N THR A 301 14.52 7.27 5.44
CA THR A 301 15.08 6.49 6.57
C THR A 301 15.21 4.99 6.24
N THR A 302 14.34 4.46 5.36
CA THR A 302 14.38 3.07 4.91
C THR A 302 15.12 2.89 3.58
N PHE A 303 15.35 3.97 2.84
CA PHE A 303 16.05 3.96 1.56
C PHE A 303 17.41 3.27 1.61
N PRO A 304 18.34 3.54 2.60
CA PRO A 304 19.64 2.90 2.64
C PRO A 304 19.59 1.38 2.77
N PHE A 305 18.55 0.86 3.46
CA PHE A 305 18.32 -0.58 3.59
C PHE A 305 17.77 -1.16 2.29
N LYS A 306 16.66 -0.60 1.77
CA LYS A 306 15.95 -1.16 0.61
C LYS A 306 16.79 -1.15 -0.67
N ARG A 307 17.55 -0.08 -0.92
CA ARG A 307 18.38 0.06 -2.13
C ARG A 307 19.47 -1.01 -2.27
N LYS A 308 19.92 -1.63 -1.16
CA LYS A 308 20.96 -2.66 -1.19
C LYS A 308 20.57 -3.88 -2.04
N PHE A 309 19.27 -4.15 -2.12
CA PHE A 309 18.71 -5.30 -2.81
C PHE A 309 18.37 -5.01 -4.28
N ASN A 310 18.73 -3.81 -4.77
CA ASN A 310 18.56 -3.38 -6.15
C ASN A 310 17.15 -3.64 -6.73
N PRO A 311 16.07 -3.28 -6.01
CA PRO A 311 14.72 -3.42 -6.54
C PRO A 311 14.47 -2.40 -7.65
N LYS A 312 13.54 -2.70 -8.56
CA LYS A 312 13.04 -1.71 -9.52
C LYS A 312 12.18 -0.69 -8.79
N LEU A 313 12.48 0.59 -8.98
CA LEU A 313 11.61 1.68 -8.54
C LEU A 313 10.41 1.77 -9.48
N GLN A 314 9.19 1.71 -8.92
CA GLN A 314 7.94 1.78 -9.67
C GLN A 314 7.12 2.97 -9.20
N PRO A 315 6.83 3.97 -10.07
CA PRO A 315 5.98 5.09 -9.72
C PRO A 315 4.51 4.71 -9.66
N TYR A 316 3.76 5.44 -8.83
CA TYR A 316 2.31 5.47 -8.79
C TYR A 316 1.81 6.87 -8.41
N PHE A 317 0.53 7.15 -8.66
CA PHE A 317 -0.03 8.49 -8.46
C PHE A 317 -0.91 8.58 -7.22
N THR A 318 -0.83 9.73 -6.55
CA THR A 318 -1.83 10.18 -5.59
C THR A 318 -2.51 11.41 -6.16
N VAL A 319 -3.81 11.35 -6.37
CA VAL A 319 -4.60 12.50 -6.85
C VAL A 319 -5.38 13.11 -5.69
N THR A 320 -5.37 14.44 -5.60
CA THR A 320 -6.02 15.20 -4.53
C THR A 320 -6.88 16.31 -5.13
N GLY A 321 -8.16 16.28 -4.81
CA GLY A 321 -9.13 17.34 -5.12
C GLY A 321 -9.57 18.04 -3.84
N ALA A 322 -9.77 19.37 -3.91
CA ALA A 322 -10.27 20.13 -2.78
C ALA A 322 -11.18 21.26 -3.25
N SER A 323 -12.23 21.57 -2.47
CA SER A 323 -13.05 22.77 -2.66
C SER A 323 -12.19 24.02 -2.46
N PHE A 324 -12.63 25.15 -3.03
CA PHE A 324 -11.88 26.40 -2.94
C PHE A 324 -11.53 26.78 -1.50
N LEU A 325 -12.48 26.71 -0.58
CA LEU A 325 -12.25 27.01 0.85
C LEU A 325 -11.25 26.05 1.49
N PHE A 326 -11.32 24.77 1.14
CA PHE A 326 -10.39 23.78 1.70
C PHE A 326 -8.99 23.93 1.11
N ARG A 327 -8.84 24.34 -0.15
CA ARG A 327 -7.54 24.69 -0.75
C ARG A 327 -6.87 25.85 0.00
N SER A 328 -7.62 26.88 0.32
CA SER A 328 -7.11 28.03 1.10
C SER A 328 -6.64 27.58 2.50
N TYR A 329 -7.41 26.73 3.17
CA TYR A 329 -7.01 26.13 4.45
C TYR A 329 -5.72 25.30 4.33
N LEU A 330 -5.61 24.44 3.32
CA LEU A 330 -4.40 23.63 3.11
C LEU A 330 -3.18 24.48 2.80
N TYR A 331 -3.37 25.55 2.03
CA TYR A 331 -2.30 26.50 1.71
C TYR A 331 -1.78 27.19 2.99
N LEU A 332 -2.67 27.71 3.83
CA LEU A 332 -2.30 28.31 5.10
C LEU A 332 -1.59 27.32 6.02
N LYS A 333 -2.10 26.10 6.12
CA LYS A 333 -1.48 25.04 6.91
C LYS A 333 -0.07 24.70 6.42
N ARG A 334 0.17 24.70 5.10
CA ARG A 334 1.51 24.45 4.51
C ARG A 334 2.50 25.55 4.88
N LEU A 335 2.06 26.80 4.94
CA LEU A 335 2.89 27.92 5.35
C LEU A 335 3.31 27.85 6.83
N THR A 336 2.49 27.22 7.69
CA THR A 336 2.74 27.11 9.12
C THR A 336 3.40 25.78 9.52
N SER A 337 3.58 24.84 8.58
CA SER A 337 4.22 23.55 8.86
C SER A 337 5.70 23.62 8.48
N PRO A 338 6.63 23.16 9.34
CA PRO A 338 8.04 23.11 8.99
C PRO A 338 8.27 22.23 7.75
N PRO A 339 9.30 22.51 6.93
CA PRO A 339 9.67 21.68 5.80
C PRO A 339 9.96 20.25 6.28
N ARG A 340 9.46 19.25 5.55
CA ARG A 340 9.55 17.83 5.94
C ARG A 340 10.94 17.22 5.80
N TYR A 341 11.92 17.94 5.30
CA TYR A 341 13.27 17.44 5.01
C TYR A 341 14.31 18.48 5.39
N GLU A 342 14.93 18.35 6.54
CA GLU A 342 16.31 18.75 6.71
C GLU A 342 17.14 17.51 6.35
N LEU A 343 17.93 17.61 5.28
CA LEU A 343 19.01 16.67 5.01
C LEU A 343 20.02 16.87 6.15
N GLU A 344 20.10 15.92 7.08
CA GLU A 344 21.32 15.80 7.87
C GLU A 344 22.44 15.52 6.86
N GLU A 345 23.31 16.50 6.66
CA GLU A 345 24.53 16.33 5.92
C GLU A 345 25.29 15.18 6.56
N ASP A 346 25.40 14.10 5.81
CA ASP A 346 26.28 12.97 6.15
C ASP A 346 27.69 13.56 6.20
N LYS A 347 28.16 13.90 7.39
CA LYS A 347 29.56 14.27 7.61
C LYS A 347 30.36 13.00 7.34
N GLY A 348 30.71 12.83 6.06
CA GLY A 348 31.62 11.82 5.59
C GLY A 348 32.89 11.87 6.43
N GLY A 349 33.05 10.85 7.28
CA GLY A 349 34.35 10.49 7.81
C GLY A 349 35.14 9.80 6.72
N GLU A 350 36.28 10.35 6.41
CA GLU A 350 37.36 9.80 5.60
C GLU A 350 37.76 8.37 6.02
#